data_592428f7c18b1830c11ddec3006fbc17
#
_entry.id   592428f7c18b1830c11ddec3006fbc17
#
_cell.length_a   1.000
_cell.length_b   1.000
_cell.length_c   1.000
_cell.angle_alpha   90.00
_cell.angle_beta   90.00
_cell.angle_gamma   90.00
#
_symmetry.space_group_name_H-M   'P 1'
#
loop_
_entity.id
_entity.type
_entity.pdbx_description
1 polymer ?
#
loop_
_entity_poly.entity_id
_entity_poly.type
_entity_poly.pdbx_seq_one_letter_code
_entity_poly.pdbx_strand_id
1 'polypeptide(L)'
;MLFNVNPAIVFWMGSSAALVLMGLLLFARPRANQTAQVMNALGANQPQVTAKMALGLFRLPKLWMFILYVVGVACVYDVFDQQFATFFKSFFPTPQAGTQAFGFATTAGELCNAIIMFCSPWIINRIGAKNTLLIAGTIMATRIIGSAFATNVYEIVALKMLHALEVPFLLVGAFKYITGVFDTRLSATIYLIGFQFAKQMAAIFLSAFAGTMYDRIGFQDTYLILGSFVLAITVVSAFTLTNTRQAVVSEETVKA
;
A
#
# COMPACT_ATOMS: atom_id res chain seq x y z
N MET A 1 -25.16 -5.94 8.57
CA MET A 1 -26.39 -5.77 9.36
C MET A 1 -26.73 -4.30 9.66
N LEU A 2 -25.84 -3.52 10.27
CA LEU A 2 -26.10 -2.12 10.66
C LEU A 2 -26.42 -1.20 9.45
N PHE A 3 -25.82 -1.42 8.30
CA PHE A 3 -26.07 -0.63 7.08
C PHE A 3 -27.49 -0.79 6.52
N ASN A 4 -28.13 -1.94 6.77
CA ASN A 4 -29.51 -2.17 6.33
C ASN A 4 -30.57 -1.51 7.25
N VAL A 5 -30.17 -1.12 8.46
CA VAL A 5 -31.06 -0.46 9.43
C VAL A 5 -31.03 1.05 9.20
N ASN A 6 -29.85 1.65 9.13
CA ASN A 6 -29.67 3.06 8.79
C ASN A 6 -28.20 3.31 8.38
N PRO A 7 -27.94 3.73 7.13
CA PRO A 7 -26.59 4.02 6.66
C PRO A 7 -25.86 5.09 7.50
N ALA A 8 -26.59 6.03 8.10
CA ALA A 8 -26.00 7.05 8.95
C ALA A 8 -25.32 6.50 10.22
N ILE A 9 -25.75 5.34 10.72
CA ILE A 9 -25.16 4.71 11.91
C ILE A 9 -23.66 4.43 11.69
N VAL A 10 -23.27 3.98 10.51
CA VAL A 10 -21.87 3.69 10.18
C VAL A 10 -21.00 4.94 10.27
N PHE A 11 -21.51 6.07 9.76
CA PHE A 11 -20.83 7.36 9.85
C PHE A 11 -20.74 7.88 11.29
N TRP A 12 -21.80 7.72 12.07
CA TRP A 12 -21.80 8.10 13.48
C TRP A 12 -20.84 7.26 14.31
N MET A 13 -20.76 5.94 14.05
CA MET A 13 -19.79 5.06 14.71
C MET A 13 -18.35 5.47 14.36
N GLY A 14 -18.05 5.72 13.08
CA GLY A 14 -16.73 6.19 12.65
C GLY A 14 -16.36 7.54 13.28
N SER A 15 -17.28 8.49 13.28
CA SER A 15 -17.09 9.82 13.88
C SER A 15 -16.88 9.74 15.39
N SER A 16 -17.66 8.93 16.10
CA SER A 16 -17.50 8.75 17.56
C SER A 16 -16.16 8.09 17.90
N ALA A 17 -15.73 7.08 17.14
CA ALA A 17 -14.42 6.46 17.31
C ALA A 17 -13.28 7.46 17.09
N ALA A 18 -13.39 8.32 16.06
CA ALA A 18 -12.41 9.37 15.80
C ALA A 18 -12.36 10.41 16.92
N LEU A 19 -13.51 10.81 17.47
CA LEU A 19 -13.58 11.73 18.61
C LEU A 19 -12.97 11.11 19.88
N VAL A 20 -13.22 9.83 20.15
CA VAL A 20 -12.60 9.11 21.28
C VAL A 20 -11.10 9.06 21.10
N LEU A 21 -10.61 8.71 19.90
CA LEU A 21 -9.17 8.67 19.61
C LEU A 21 -8.54 10.07 19.78
N MET A 22 -9.18 11.11 19.28
CA MET A 22 -8.73 12.49 19.45
C MET A 22 -8.67 12.87 20.93
N GLY A 23 -9.70 12.52 21.72
CA GLY A 23 -9.71 12.70 23.16
C GLY A 23 -8.54 12.00 23.83
N LEU A 24 -8.32 10.70 23.54
CA LEU A 24 -7.20 9.93 24.07
C LEU A 24 -5.85 10.56 23.73
N LEU A 25 -5.66 11.02 22.50
CA LEU A 25 -4.41 11.70 22.08
C LEU A 25 -4.20 13.04 22.79
N LEU A 26 -5.27 13.79 23.09
CA LEU A 26 -5.18 15.03 23.86
C LEU A 26 -4.82 14.77 25.32
N PHE A 27 -5.35 13.70 25.93
CA PHE A 27 -5.02 13.31 27.30
C PHE A 27 -3.67 12.59 27.41
N ALA A 28 -3.31 11.80 26.39
CA ALA A 28 -2.04 11.08 26.32
C ALA A 28 -0.87 11.96 25.86
N ARG A 29 -0.96 13.29 26.00
CA ARG A 29 0.16 14.19 25.65
C ARG A 29 1.41 13.68 26.37
N PRO A 30 2.43 13.15 25.64
CA PRO A 30 3.69 12.80 26.26
C PRO A 30 4.20 14.07 26.93
N ARG A 31 4.67 13.96 28.18
CA ARG A 31 5.25 15.10 28.89
C ARG A 31 6.28 15.73 27.95
N ALA A 32 6.01 16.93 27.46
CA ALA A 32 6.80 17.61 26.41
C ALA A 32 8.31 17.59 26.73
N ASN A 33 8.69 17.58 28.01
CA ASN A 33 10.07 17.48 28.46
C ASN A 33 10.73 16.10 28.20
N GLN A 34 9.99 14.99 28.24
CA GLN A 34 10.58 13.67 27.97
C GLN A 34 10.78 13.48 26.45
N THR A 35 9.83 13.90 25.63
CA THR A 35 9.99 13.85 24.18
C THR A 35 11.09 14.79 23.70
N ALA A 36 11.19 15.99 24.26
CA ALA A 36 12.27 16.92 23.95
C ALA A 36 13.63 16.38 24.40
N GLN A 37 13.74 15.72 25.57
CA GLN A 37 14.97 15.10 26.03
C GLN A 37 15.37 13.89 25.16
N VAL A 38 14.43 13.04 24.76
CA VAL A 38 14.70 11.93 23.85
C VAL A 38 15.06 12.43 22.45
N MET A 39 14.36 13.45 21.95
CA MET A 39 14.69 14.11 20.67
C MET A 39 16.05 14.79 20.72
N ASN A 40 16.40 15.46 21.83
CA ASN A 40 17.71 16.07 22.01
C ASN A 40 18.82 15.02 22.20
N ALA A 41 18.56 13.93 22.92
CA ALA A 41 19.53 12.85 23.09
C ALA A 41 19.76 12.06 21.78
N LEU A 42 18.71 11.90 20.97
CA LEU A 42 18.82 11.27 19.63
C LEU A 42 19.26 12.24 18.54
N GLY A 43 19.03 13.57 18.73
CA GLY A 43 19.20 14.60 17.72
C GLY A 43 20.41 15.53 17.91
N ALA A 44 21.06 15.50 19.07
CA ALA A 44 22.13 16.45 19.41
C ALA A 44 23.38 16.37 18.50
N ASN A 45 23.52 15.29 17.70
CA ASN A 45 24.63 15.13 16.74
C ASN A 45 24.18 14.82 15.31
N GLN A 46 22.89 14.94 14.98
CA GLN A 46 22.44 14.68 13.61
C GLN A 46 22.18 16.01 12.86
N PRO A 47 22.81 16.24 11.72
CA PRO A 47 22.52 17.43 10.90
C PRO A 47 21.06 17.43 10.51
N GLN A 48 20.38 18.56 10.70
CA GLN A 48 18.96 18.73 10.36
C GLN A 48 18.74 18.47 8.87
N VAL A 49 17.64 17.78 8.54
CA VAL A 49 17.24 17.56 7.15
C VAL A 49 16.91 18.92 6.51
N THR A 50 17.78 19.35 5.59
CA THR A 50 17.62 20.61 4.88
C THR A 50 16.79 20.38 3.61
N ALA A 51 16.01 21.40 3.19
CA ALA A 51 15.27 21.36 1.92
C ALA A 51 16.17 21.01 0.72
N LYS A 52 17.45 21.43 0.74
CA LYS A 52 18.44 21.06 -0.26
C LYS A 52 18.72 19.56 -0.31
N MET A 53 18.75 18.89 0.85
CA MET A 53 18.89 17.42 0.91
C MET A 53 17.67 16.72 0.35
N ALA A 54 16.46 17.19 0.66
CA ALA A 54 15.22 16.67 0.13
C ALA A 54 15.14 16.85 -1.41
N LEU A 55 15.52 17.99 -1.94
CA LEU A 55 15.63 18.23 -3.38
C LEU A 55 16.71 17.35 -4.04
N GLY A 56 17.80 17.07 -3.32
CA GLY A 56 18.86 16.15 -3.79
C GLY A 56 18.35 14.73 -4.03
N LEU A 57 17.28 14.29 -3.34
CA LEU A 57 16.67 12.96 -3.56
C LEU A 57 16.20 12.76 -5.01
N PHE A 58 15.65 13.81 -5.64
CA PHE A 58 15.17 13.71 -7.03
C PHE A 58 16.28 13.45 -8.05
N ARG A 59 17.55 13.61 -7.69
CA ARG A 59 18.69 13.26 -8.53
C ARG A 59 19.09 11.79 -8.41
N LEU A 60 18.51 11.04 -7.46
CA LEU A 60 18.86 9.64 -7.24
C LEU A 60 18.03 8.73 -8.16
N PRO A 61 18.66 7.98 -9.08
CA PRO A 61 17.94 7.02 -9.93
C PRO A 61 17.15 5.99 -9.15
N LYS A 62 17.65 5.58 -7.98
CA LYS A 62 16.99 4.63 -7.08
C LYS A 62 15.61 5.11 -6.61
N LEU A 63 15.44 6.44 -6.42
CA LEU A 63 14.14 7.01 -6.05
C LEU A 63 13.13 6.87 -7.19
N TRP A 64 13.56 7.16 -8.42
CA TRP A 64 12.68 7.05 -9.59
C TRP A 64 12.26 5.61 -9.88
N MET A 65 13.17 4.64 -9.68
CA MET A 65 12.82 3.21 -9.80
C MET A 65 11.81 2.78 -8.73
N PHE A 66 11.95 3.29 -7.50
CA PHE A 66 10.98 3.07 -6.45
C PHE A 66 9.62 3.73 -6.77
N ILE A 67 9.61 4.99 -7.24
CA ILE A 67 8.40 5.70 -7.67
C ILE A 67 7.73 4.94 -8.84
N LEU A 68 8.49 4.43 -9.80
CA LEU A 68 7.95 3.62 -10.89
C LEU A 68 7.20 2.40 -10.37
N TYR A 69 7.78 1.69 -9.40
CA TYR A 69 7.10 0.57 -8.74
C TYR A 69 5.83 1.04 -8.02
N VAL A 70 5.90 2.12 -7.26
CA VAL A 70 4.75 2.64 -6.50
C VAL A 70 3.60 3.06 -7.42
N VAL A 71 3.92 3.77 -8.49
CA VAL A 71 2.91 4.23 -9.46
C VAL A 71 2.37 3.06 -10.29
N GLY A 72 3.25 2.18 -10.75
CA GLY A 72 2.87 1.09 -11.65
C GLY A 72 2.23 -0.11 -10.94
N VAL A 73 2.46 -0.30 -9.64
CA VAL A 73 1.90 -1.40 -8.87
C VAL A 73 0.90 -0.90 -7.84
N ALA A 74 1.34 -0.09 -6.86
CA ALA A 74 0.49 0.30 -5.75
C ALA A 74 -0.66 1.24 -6.17
N CYS A 75 -0.42 2.18 -7.10
CA CYS A 75 -1.46 3.08 -7.59
C CYS A 75 -2.47 2.35 -8.49
N VAL A 76 -2.01 1.47 -9.39
CA VAL A 76 -2.90 0.67 -10.26
C VAL A 76 -3.79 -0.24 -9.40
N TYR A 77 -3.22 -0.81 -8.35
CA TYR A 77 -3.95 -1.60 -7.38
C TYR A 77 -5.07 -0.79 -6.68
N ASP A 78 -4.77 0.43 -6.20
CA ASP A 78 -5.79 1.30 -5.58
C ASP A 78 -6.93 1.61 -6.57
N VAL A 79 -6.61 1.89 -7.83
CA VAL A 79 -7.59 2.17 -8.89
C VAL A 79 -8.47 0.95 -9.17
N PHE A 80 -7.88 -0.24 -9.21
CA PHE A 80 -8.62 -1.50 -9.31
C PHE A 80 -9.56 -1.70 -8.11
N ASP A 81 -9.05 -1.53 -6.88
CA ASP A 81 -9.82 -1.81 -5.66
C ASP A 81 -11.00 -0.84 -5.46
N GLN A 82 -10.92 0.41 -5.98
CA GLN A 82 -12.01 1.38 -5.98
C GLN A 82 -13.29 0.85 -6.65
N GLN A 83 -13.16 0.13 -7.75
CA GLN A 83 -14.29 -0.41 -8.52
C GLN A 83 -14.57 -1.89 -8.23
N PHE A 84 -13.67 -2.56 -7.53
CA PHE A 84 -13.78 -4.00 -7.26
C PHE A 84 -15.07 -4.36 -6.51
N ALA A 85 -15.54 -3.52 -5.59
CA ALA A 85 -16.79 -3.75 -4.87
C ALA A 85 -18.01 -3.82 -5.82
N THR A 86 -18.02 -3.00 -6.87
CA THR A 86 -19.09 -3.00 -7.88
C THR A 86 -19.06 -4.29 -8.69
N PHE A 87 -17.89 -4.69 -9.16
CA PHE A 87 -17.69 -5.94 -9.89
C PHE A 87 -18.00 -7.18 -9.02
N PHE A 88 -17.55 -7.20 -7.77
CA PHE A 88 -17.82 -8.29 -6.83
C PHE A 88 -19.33 -8.53 -6.65
N LYS A 89 -20.12 -7.45 -6.52
CA LYS A 89 -21.56 -7.54 -6.33
C LYS A 89 -22.30 -8.13 -7.52
N SER A 90 -21.76 -8.01 -8.74
CA SER A 90 -22.40 -8.56 -9.95
C SER A 90 -22.47 -10.09 -9.98
N PHE A 91 -21.71 -10.78 -9.13
CA PHE A 91 -21.74 -12.24 -8.98
C PHE A 91 -22.90 -12.74 -8.10
N PHE A 92 -23.66 -11.86 -7.48
CA PHE A 92 -24.71 -12.21 -6.54
C PHE A 92 -26.11 -11.94 -7.11
N PRO A 93 -27.13 -12.76 -6.73
CA PRO A 93 -28.48 -12.63 -7.29
C PRO A 93 -29.16 -11.30 -6.97
N THR A 94 -28.79 -10.68 -5.84
CA THR A 94 -29.35 -9.38 -5.43
C THR A 94 -28.24 -8.45 -4.95
N PRO A 95 -28.38 -7.13 -5.17
CA PRO A 95 -27.39 -6.14 -4.69
C PRO A 95 -27.19 -6.19 -3.17
N GLN A 96 -28.23 -6.54 -2.42
CA GLN A 96 -28.18 -6.67 -0.96
C GLN A 96 -27.30 -7.85 -0.54
N ALA A 97 -27.50 -9.03 -1.15
CA ALA A 97 -26.68 -10.21 -0.91
C ALA A 97 -25.21 -9.95 -1.25
N GLY A 98 -24.95 -9.30 -2.38
CA GLY A 98 -23.60 -8.92 -2.79
C GLY A 98 -22.95 -7.94 -1.81
N THR A 99 -23.69 -6.96 -1.31
CA THR A 99 -23.19 -6.00 -0.31
C THR A 99 -22.86 -6.67 1.03
N GLN A 100 -23.72 -7.59 1.48
CA GLN A 100 -23.48 -8.35 2.71
C GLN A 100 -22.25 -9.27 2.56
N ALA A 101 -22.17 -10.01 1.46
CA ALA A 101 -21.04 -10.91 1.17
C ALA A 101 -19.72 -10.12 1.08
N PHE A 102 -19.71 -8.97 0.42
CA PHE A 102 -18.55 -8.09 0.35
C PHE A 102 -18.12 -7.59 1.73
N GLY A 103 -19.08 -7.20 2.58
CA GLY A 103 -18.83 -6.79 3.95
C GLY A 103 -18.19 -7.91 4.79
N PHE A 104 -18.72 -9.13 4.72
CA PHE A 104 -18.15 -10.29 5.41
C PHE A 104 -16.75 -10.64 4.88
N ALA A 105 -16.57 -10.69 3.57
CA ALA A 105 -15.26 -10.96 2.96
C ALA A 105 -14.22 -9.88 3.34
N THR A 106 -14.63 -8.60 3.37
CA THR A 106 -13.76 -7.51 3.80
C THR A 106 -13.39 -7.66 5.28
N THR A 107 -14.37 -7.92 6.17
CA THR A 107 -14.09 -8.10 7.59
C THR A 107 -13.13 -9.28 7.85
N ALA A 108 -13.37 -10.41 7.20
CA ALA A 108 -12.48 -11.57 7.30
C ALA A 108 -11.09 -11.25 6.73
N GLY A 109 -11.03 -10.57 5.59
CA GLY A 109 -9.79 -10.13 4.97
C GLY A 109 -8.98 -9.19 5.86
N GLU A 110 -9.62 -8.21 6.53
CA GLU A 110 -8.95 -7.30 7.44
C GLU A 110 -8.44 -7.97 8.72
N LEU A 111 -9.16 -8.97 9.24
CA LEU A 111 -8.66 -9.78 10.35
C LEU A 111 -7.39 -10.57 9.96
N CYS A 112 -7.42 -11.23 8.79
CA CYS A 112 -6.24 -11.91 8.27
C CYS A 112 -5.09 -10.91 7.98
N ASN A 113 -5.40 -9.74 7.42
CA ASN A 113 -4.44 -8.66 7.18
C ASN A 113 -3.75 -8.24 8.47
N ALA A 114 -4.49 -8.03 9.57
CA ALA A 114 -3.90 -7.66 10.86
C ALA A 114 -2.92 -8.72 11.37
N ILE A 115 -3.26 -10.02 11.28
CA ILE A 115 -2.39 -11.12 11.66
C ILE A 115 -1.13 -11.14 10.80
N ILE A 116 -1.28 -11.03 9.48
CA ILE A 116 -0.16 -11.07 8.53
C ILE A 116 0.72 -9.84 8.73
N MET A 117 0.15 -8.66 9.01
CA MET A 117 0.90 -7.45 9.28
C MET A 117 1.78 -7.58 10.52
N PHE A 118 1.28 -8.25 11.56
CA PHE A 118 2.06 -8.56 12.76
C PHE A 118 3.23 -9.52 12.46
N CYS A 119 3.03 -10.51 11.59
CA CYS A 119 4.05 -11.48 11.20
C CYS A 119 5.00 -10.96 10.11
N SER A 120 4.60 -9.95 9.34
CA SER A 120 5.32 -9.49 8.15
C SER A 120 6.75 -9.02 8.41
N PRO A 121 7.12 -8.34 9.53
CA PRO A 121 8.51 -7.97 9.80
C PRO A 121 9.45 -9.16 9.87
N TRP A 122 9.00 -10.28 10.43
CA TRP A 122 9.80 -11.51 10.52
C TRP A 122 10.01 -12.15 9.14
N ILE A 123 8.95 -12.21 8.32
CA ILE A 123 9.02 -12.72 6.95
C ILE A 123 9.97 -11.85 6.12
N ILE A 124 9.80 -10.53 6.18
CA ILE A 124 10.59 -9.57 5.38
C ILE A 124 12.06 -9.60 5.75
N ASN A 125 12.40 -9.82 7.03
CA ASN A 125 13.79 -9.95 7.46
C ASN A 125 14.48 -11.17 6.84
N ARG A 126 13.72 -12.22 6.50
CA ARG A 126 14.28 -13.43 5.86
C ARG A 126 14.43 -13.28 4.35
N ILE A 127 13.39 -12.78 3.68
CA ILE A 127 13.35 -12.72 2.21
C ILE A 127 13.92 -11.42 1.64
N GLY A 128 13.99 -10.37 2.47
CA GLY A 128 14.45 -9.02 2.08
C GLY A 128 13.33 -8.13 1.54
N ALA A 129 13.50 -6.80 1.72
CA ALA A 129 12.47 -5.83 1.38
C ALA A 129 12.14 -5.78 -0.13
N LYS A 130 13.16 -5.87 -1.00
CA LYS A 130 12.96 -5.94 -2.45
C LYS A 130 12.08 -7.12 -2.85
N ASN A 131 12.42 -8.32 -2.39
CA ASN A 131 11.67 -9.53 -2.74
C ASN A 131 10.23 -9.47 -2.20
N THR A 132 10.04 -8.86 -1.03
CA THR A 132 8.70 -8.65 -0.47
C THR A 132 7.85 -7.77 -1.36
N LEU A 133 8.41 -6.65 -1.89
CA LEU A 133 7.72 -5.80 -2.84
C LEU A 133 7.37 -6.55 -4.13
N LEU A 134 8.29 -7.37 -4.65
CA LEU A 134 8.04 -8.18 -5.85
C LEU A 134 6.93 -9.21 -5.61
N ILE A 135 6.91 -9.86 -4.44
CA ILE A 135 5.85 -10.79 -4.04
C ILE A 135 4.51 -10.04 -3.94
N ALA A 136 4.47 -8.87 -3.30
CA ALA A 136 3.27 -8.04 -3.22
C ALA A 136 2.74 -7.69 -4.63
N GLY A 137 3.61 -7.22 -5.52
CA GLY A 137 3.23 -6.91 -6.90
C GLY A 137 2.73 -8.14 -7.68
N THR A 138 3.34 -9.31 -7.47
CA THR A 138 2.88 -10.56 -8.09
C THR A 138 1.51 -10.97 -7.58
N ILE A 139 1.26 -10.90 -6.27
CA ILE A 139 -0.05 -11.22 -5.70
C ILE A 139 -1.12 -10.23 -6.23
N MET A 140 -0.81 -8.93 -6.28
CA MET A 140 -1.69 -7.92 -6.85
C MET A 140 -2.02 -8.19 -8.31
N ALA A 141 -1.02 -8.48 -9.15
CA ALA A 141 -1.23 -8.85 -10.54
C ALA A 141 -2.11 -10.09 -10.68
N THR A 142 -1.84 -11.13 -9.87
CA THR A 142 -2.63 -12.37 -9.86
C THR A 142 -4.09 -12.10 -9.47
N ARG A 143 -4.33 -11.27 -8.46
CA ARG A 143 -5.68 -10.89 -8.05
C ARG A 143 -6.41 -10.11 -9.14
N ILE A 144 -5.77 -9.11 -9.75
CA ILE A 144 -6.39 -8.30 -10.79
C ILE A 144 -6.69 -9.15 -12.03
N ILE A 145 -5.71 -9.90 -12.54
CA ILE A 145 -5.88 -10.78 -13.71
C ILE A 145 -6.88 -11.90 -13.39
N GLY A 146 -6.75 -12.55 -12.23
CA GLY A 146 -7.67 -13.60 -11.81
C GLY A 146 -9.12 -13.10 -11.73
N SER A 147 -9.34 -11.85 -11.32
CA SER A 147 -10.68 -11.26 -11.29
C SER A 147 -11.30 -11.12 -12.68
N ALA A 148 -10.49 -10.92 -13.74
CA ALA A 148 -10.98 -10.90 -15.11
C ALA A 148 -11.52 -12.25 -15.58
N PHE A 149 -10.98 -13.36 -15.04
CA PHE A 149 -11.39 -14.72 -15.39
C PHE A 149 -12.39 -15.33 -14.41
N ALA A 150 -12.71 -14.64 -13.32
CA ALA A 150 -13.67 -15.16 -12.34
C ALA A 150 -15.05 -15.33 -12.96
N THR A 151 -15.64 -16.52 -12.78
CA THR A 151 -16.94 -16.91 -13.33
C THR A 151 -17.99 -17.18 -12.25
N ASN A 152 -17.57 -17.36 -11.01
CA ASN A 152 -18.46 -17.71 -9.91
C ASN A 152 -18.08 -17.02 -8.60
N VAL A 153 -19.02 -17.08 -7.64
CA VAL A 153 -18.92 -16.43 -6.32
C VAL A 153 -17.69 -16.92 -5.53
N TYR A 154 -17.35 -18.19 -5.60
CA TYR A 154 -16.25 -18.76 -4.82
C TYR A 154 -14.90 -18.22 -5.29
N GLU A 155 -14.71 -18.10 -6.59
CA GLU A 155 -13.50 -17.55 -7.20
C GLU A 155 -13.32 -16.09 -6.81
N ILE A 156 -14.37 -15.27 -6.96
CA ILE A 156 -14.24 -13.85 -6.66
C ILE A 156 -14.03 -13.57 -5.16
N VAL A 157 -14.60 -14.40 -4.27
CA VAL A 157 -14.35 -14.34 -2.82
C VAL A 157 -12.92 -14.76 -2.50
N ALA A 158 -12.41 -15.84 -3.09
CA ALA A 158 -11.03 -16.27 -2.90
C ALA A 158 -10.02 -15.20 -3.34
N LEU A 159 -10.28 -14.55 -4.49
CA LEU A 159 -9.46 -13.45 -5.00
C LEU A 159 -9.53 -12.22 -4.07
N LYS A 160 -10.70 -11.93 -3.48
CA LYS A 160 -10.82 -10.87 -2.45
C LYS A 160 -9.95 -11.16 -1.23
N MET A 161 -9.82 -12.41 -0.81
CA MET A 161 -9.01 -12.80 0.35
C MET A 161 -7.50 -12.61 0.14
N LEU A 162 -7.00 -12.56 -1.10
CA LEU A 162 -5.60 -12.22 -1.40
C LEU A 162 -5.20 -10.82 -0.89
N HIS A 163 -6.16 -9.92 -0.73
CA HIS A 163 -5.98 -8.60 -0.12
C HIS A 163 -5.27 -8.67 1.25
N ALA A 164 -5.52 -9.71 2.01
CA ALA A 164 -4.90 -9.90 3.32
C ALA A 164 -3.36 -10.02 3.27
N LEU A 165 -2.81 -10.48 2.14
CA LEU A 165 -1.36 -10.61 1.91
C LEU A 165 -0.75 -9.37 1.25
N GLU A 166 -1.49 -8.76 0.32
CA GLU A 166 -1.01 -7.65 -0.51
C GLU A 166 -0.58 -6.44 0.31
N VAL A 167 -1.48 -5.97 1.16
CA VAL A 167 -1.32 -4.72 1.91
C VAL A 167 -0.17 -4.79 2.91
N PRO A 168 -0.06 -5.83 3.77
CA PRO A 168 1.07 -5.96 4.68
C PRO A 168 2.42 -6.02 3.97
N PHE A 169 2.51 -6.80 2.89
CA PHE A 169 3.76 -6.94 2.15
C PHE A 169 4.13 -5.65 1.40
N LEU A 170 3.15 -4.94 0.87
CA LEU A 170 3.37 -3.64 0.26
C LEU A 170 3.84 -2.59 1.28
N LEU A 171 3.06 -2.36 2.35
CA LEU A 171 3.33 -1.27 3.29
C LEU A 171 4.59 -1.49 4.10
N VAL A 172 4.72 -2.67 4.75
CA VAL A 172 5.90 -2.98 5.56
C VAL A 172 7.13 -3.18 4.67
N GLY A 173 6.95 -3.78 3.47
CA GLY A 173 7.99 -3.93 2.46
C GLY A 173 8.52 -2.59 1.97
N ALA A 174 7.63 -1.65 1.62
CA ALA A 174 8.01 -0.30 1.19
C ALA A 174 8.77 0.45 2.28
N PHE A 175 8.28 0.42 3.53
CA PHE A 175 8.95 1.06 4.64
C PHE A 175 10.36 0.47 4.88
N LYS A 176 10.48 -0.86 4.89
CA LYS A 176 11.79 -1.52 5.04
C LYS A 176 12.70 -1.31 3.83
N TYR A 177 12.15 -1.21 2.63
CA TYR A 177 12.92 -0.87 1.43
C TYR A 177 13.50 0.55 1.54
N ILE A 178 12.67 1.52 1.92
CA ILE A 178 13.09 2.91 2.09
C ILE A 178 14.20 3.01 3.13
N THR A 179 14.02 2.42 4.30
CA THR A 179 15.00 2.48 5.39
C THR A 179 16.28 1.68 5.12
N GLY A 180 16.25 0.71 4.21
CA GLY A 180 17.40 -0.13 3.86
C GLY A 180 18.16 0.31 2.60
N VAL A 181 17.57 1.19 1.78
CA VAL A 181 18.19 1.64 0.50
C VAL A 181 18.59 3.11 0.55
N PHE A 182 17.92 3.91 1.37
CA PHE A 182 18.14 5.35 1.49
C PHE A 182 18.60 5.72 2.89
N ASP A 183 19.11 6.94 3.05
CA ASP A 183 19.47 7.47 4.36
C ASP A 183 18.23 7.45 5.28
N THR A 184 18.37 6.81 6.44
CA THR A 184 17.31 6.64 7.44
C THR A 184 16.70 7.97 7.90
N ARG A 185 17.50 9.07 7.87
CA ARG A 185 17.05 10.42 8.21
C ARG A 185 16.00 10.95 7.24
N LEU A 186 16.09 10.53 5.98
CA LEU A 186 15.17 10.95 4.91
C LEU A 186 14.00 9.99 4.71
N SER A 187 13.93 8.91 5.48
CA SER A 187 12.92 7.84 5.29
C SER A 187 11.49 8.36 5.34
N ALA A 188 11.17 9.24 6.30
CA ALA A 188 9.84 9.85 6.39
C ALA A 188 9.53 10.73 5.15
N THR A 189 10.51 11.52 4.69
CA THR A 189 10.37 12.37 3.50
C THR A 189 10.18 11.51 2.24
N ILE A 190 10.96 10.45 2.10
CA ILE A 190 10.86 9.53 0.95
C ILE A 190 9.53 8.78 0.97
N TYR A 191 9.05 8.37 2.13
CA TYR A 191 7.74 7.74 2.26
C TYR A 191 6.62 8.71 1.86
N LEU A 192 6.68 9.96 2.33
CA LEU A 192 5.66 10.96 1.99
C LEU A 192 5.69 11.35 0.50
N ILE A 193 6.88 11.61 -0.06
CA ILE A 193 7.01 12.08 -1.45
C ILE A 193 7.02 10.91 -2.42
N GLY A 194 7.88 9.92 -2.19
CA GLY A 194 8.12 8.81 -3.12
C GLY A 194 7.03 7.73 -3.09
N PHE A 195 6.34 7.57 -1.95
CA PHE A 195 5.25 6.59 -1.86
C PHE A 195 3.88 7.28 -1.86
N GLN A 196 3.55 8.09 -0.87
CA GLN A 196 2.19 8.63 -0.73
C GLN A 196 1.85 9.67 -1.79
N PHE A 197 2.68 10.71 -1.94
CA PHE A 197 2.39 11.80 -2.89
C PHE A 197 2.43 11.30 -4.34
N ALA A 198 3.46 10.54 -4.72
CA ALA A 198 3.59 10.00 -6.07
C ALA A 198 2.39 9.10 -6.43
N LYS A 199 1.95 8.24 -5.50
CA LYS A 199 0.78 7.38 -5.67
C LYS A 199 -0.49 8.20 -5.86
N GLN A 200 -0.76 9.20 -5.03
CA GLN A 200 -1.98 10.01 -5.11
C GLN A 200 -2.01 10.89 -6.37
N MET A 201 -0.88 11.47 -6.75
CA MET A 201 -0.80 12.24 -7.99
C MET A 201 -1.07 11.37 -9.22
N ALA A 202 -0.52 10.17 -9.26
CA ALA A 202 -0.79 9.22 -10.34
C ALA A 202 -2.27 8.76 -10.33
N ALA A 203 -2.87 8.56 -9.16
CA ALA A 203 -4.25 8.13 -9.01
C ALA A 203 -5.25 9.10 -9.63
N ILE A 204 -4.99 10.42 -9.60
CA ILE A 204 -5.85 11.45 -10.23
C ILE A 204 -6.05 11.15 -11.72
N PHE A 205 -4.96 10.86 -12.42
CA PHE A 205 -5.01 10.60 -13.87
C PHE A 205 -5.46 9.17 -14.17
N LEU A 206 -4.94 8.21 -13.42
CA LEU A 206 -5.20 6.79 -13.67
C LEU A 206 -6.64 6.40 -13.34
N SER A 207 -7.26 6.96 -12.29
CA SER A 207 -8.67 6.69 -11.95
C SER A 207 -9.62 7.19 -13.04
N ALA A 208 -9.36 8.38 -13.60
CA ALA A 208 -10.16 8.91 -14.71
C ALA A 208 -10.00 8.03 -15.97
N PHE A 209 -8.78 7.62 -16.28
CA PHE A 209 -8.48 6.74 -17.41
C PHE A 209 -9.14 5.36 -17.23
N ALA A 210 -8.98 4.72 -16.08
CA ALA A 210 -9.60 3.43 -15.78
C ALA A 210 -11.13 3.53 -15.79
N GLY A 211 -11.72 4.62 -15.27
CA GLY A 211 -13.16 4.87 -15.35
C GLY A 211 -13.68 4.81 -16.78
N THR A 212 -13.00 5.49 -17.71
CA THR A 212 -13.38 5.43 -19.13
C THR A 212 -13.19 4.05 -19.76
N MET A 213 -12.22 3.27 -19.28
CA MET A 213 -12.05 1.88 -19.73
C MET A 213 -13.20 0.99 -19.24
N TYR A 214 -13.59 1.09 -17.97
CA TYR A 214 -14.73 0.34 -17.43
C TYR A 214 -16.01 0.60 -18.21
N ASP A 215 -16.25 1.85 -18.62
CA ASP A 215 -17.44 2.24 -19.39
C ASP A 215 -17.39 1.74 -20.85
N ARG A 216 -16.19 1.68 -21.47
CA ARG A 216 -16.05 1.35 -22.90
C ARG A 216 -15.85 -0.13 -23.19
N ILE A 217 -15.02 -0.81 -22.39
CA ILE A 217 -14.62 -2.20 -22.64
C ILE A 217 -15.04 -3.14 -21.52
N GLY A 218 -15.65 -2.61 -20.44
CA GLY A 218 -16.12 -3.39 -19.30
C GLY A 218 -15.03 -3.75 -18.30
N PHE A 219 -15.44 -4.44 -17.22
CA PHE A 219 -14.57 -4.77 -16.10
C PHE A 219 -13.48 -5.80 -16.46
N GLN A 220 -13.85 -6.87 -17.17
CA GLN A 220 -12.95 -7.99 -17.43
C GLN A 220 -11.73 -7.57 -18.27
N ASP A 221 -11.98 -6.91 -19.41
CA ASP A 221 -10.90 -6.46 -20.29
C ASP A 221 -10.06 -5.37 -19.62
N THR A 222 -10.68 -4.47 -18.84
CA THR A 222 -9.95 -3.47 -18.06
C THR A 222 -9.04 -4.13 -17.04
N TYR A 223 -9.51 -5.17 -16.33
CA TYR A 223 -8.70 -5.90 -15.36
C TYR A 223 -7.54 -6.67 -16.02
N LEU A 224 -7.73 -7.23 -17.20
CA LEU A 224 -6.65 -7.85 -17.97
C LEU A 224 -5.56 -6.83 -18.31
N ILE A 225 -5.94 -5.64 -18.76
CA ILE A 225 -4.99 -4.58 -19.10
C ILE A 225 -4.27 -4.08 -17.85
N LEU A 226 -5.00 -3.73 -16.80
CA LEU A 226 -4.40 -3.24 -15.55
C LEU A 226 -3.51 -4.28 -14.89
N GLY A 227 -3.95 -5.52 -14.81
CA GLY A 227 -3.19 -6.61 -14.20
C GLY A 227 -1.95 -6.98 -14.99
N SER A 228 -2.02 -6.99 -16.33
CA SER A 228 -0.86 -7.19 -17.22
C SER A 228 0.15 -6.06 -17.06
N PHE A 229 -0.31 -4.83 -16.90
CA PHE A 229 0.55 -3.69 -16.64
C PHE A 229 1.27 -3.81 -15.27
N VAL A 230 0.54 -4.17 -14.21
CA VAL A 230 1.12 -4.44 -12.87
C VAL A 230 2.17 -5.55 -12.95
N LEU A 231 1.89 -6.64 -13.67
CA LEU A 231 2.83 -7.73 -13.85
C LEU A 231 4.10 -7.27 -14.58
N ALA A 232 3.94 -6.53 -15.67
CA ALA A 232 5.07 -6.00 -16.44
C ALA A 232 5.95 -5.08 -15.58
N ILE A 233 5.36 -4.15 -14.83
CA ILE A 233 6.11 -3.27 -13.92
C ILE A 233 6.77 -4.07 -12.78
N THR A 234 6.12 -5.10 -12.26
CA THR A 234 6.72 -5.99 -11.24
C THR A 234 7.96 -6.70 -11.80
N VAL A 235 7.88 -7.20 -13.03
CA VAL A 235 9.04 -7.83 -13.72
C VAL A 235 10.16 -6.81 -13.95
N VAL A 236 9.86 -5.63 -14.46
CA VAL A 236 10.85 -4.54 -14.61
C VAL A 236 11.49 -4.20 -13.27
N SER A 237 10.68 -4.13 -12.21
CA SER A 237 11.15 -3.81 -10.85
C SER A 237 12.06 -4.90 -10.26
N ALA A 238 11.94 -6.15 -10.72
CA ALA A 238 12.87 -7.21 -10.32
C ALA A 238 14.31 -6.91 -10.75
N PHE A 239 14.50 -6.19 -11.84
CA PHE A 239 15.83 -5.79 -12.35
C PHE A 239 16.26 -4.41 -11.89
N THR A 240 15.34 -3.50 -11.63
CA THR A 240 15.63 -2.09 -11.36
C THR A 240 15.68 -1.74 -9.88
N LEU A 241 14.93 -2.43 -9.01
CA LEU A 241 14.99 -2.20 -7.57
C LEU A 241 16.33 -2.71 -6.99
N THR A 242 16.94 -1.88 -6.16
CA THR A 242 18.20 -2.20 -5.48
C THR A 242 18.00 -3.26 -4.40
N ASN A 243 18.91 -4.22 -4.31
CA ASN A 243 18.89 -5.20 -3.22
C ASN A 243 19.40 -4.54 -1.92
N THR A 244 18.61 -4.59 -0.86
CA THR A 244 18.94 -3.99 0.44
C THR A 244 20.23 -4.53 1.05
N ARG A 245 20.60 -5.80 0.81
CA ARG A 245 21.87 -6.39 1.25
C ARG A 245 23.09 -5.78 0.57
N GLN A 246 22.97 -5.37 -0.71
CA GLN A 246 24.08 -4.76 -1.46
C GLN A 246 24.30 -3.29 -1.09
N ALA A 247 23.24 -2.59 -0.67
CA ALA A 247 23.35 -1.18 -0.27
C ALA A 247 24.22 -1.01 1.00
N VAL A 248 24.08 -1.91 1.97
CA VAL A 248 24.87 -1.88 3.22
C VAL A 248 26.34 -2.14 2.95
N VAL A 249 26.66 -3.12 2.10
CA VAL A 249 28.07 -3.48 1.76
C VAL A 249 28.75 -2.35 1.00
N SER A 250 28.05 -1.64 0.11
CA SER A 250 28.65 -0.54 -0.66
C SER A 250 28.93 0.70 0.20
N GLU A 251 28.17 0.95 1.27
CA GLU A 251 28.48 2.05 2.21
C GLU A 251 29.68 1.74 3.12
N GLU A 252 29.87 0.48 3.52
CA GLU A 252 31.02 0.08 4.31
C GLU A 252 32.34 0.15 3.49
N THR A 253 32.29 -0.20 2.21
CA THR A 253 33.45 -0.15 1.31
C THR A 253 33.88 1.27 0.95
N VAL A 254 32.95 2.25 0.99
CA VAL A 254 33.27 3.66 0.72
C VAL A 254 33.82 4.38 1.97
N LYS A 255 33.60 3.82 3.17
CA LYS A 255 34.08 4.36 4.45
C LYS A 255 35.41 3.76 4.91
N ALA A 256 35.88 2.70 4.26
CA ALA A 256 37.20 2.08 4.48
C ALA A 256 38.23 2.62 3.50
#